data_f371b992506770619cad9e7ec872a621
#
_entry.id   f371b992506770619cad9e7ec872a621
#
_cell.length_a   1.000
_cell.length_b   1.000
_cell.length_c   1.000
_cell.angle_alpha   90.00
_cell.angle_beta   90.00
_cell.angle_gamma   90.00
#
_symmetry.space_group_name_H-M   'P 1'
#
loop_
_entity.id
_entity.type
_entity.pdbx_description
1 polymer ?
#
loop_
_entity_poly.entity_id
_entity_poly.type
_entity_poly.pdbx_seq_one_letter_code
_entity_poly.pdbx_strand_id
1 'polypeptide(L)'
;MTRQSTMKIAVAAGVLVGLGVTASAHHSGAMFDPEKTITLKGVVKEFEYTNPHSWLWVTVTNDDKTMIDWGFEAEGPSTLFRAGIKKGDLKPGDKVTVTGRPMRDGRPAAAWVNVIKEDGRVLQPRAAPVTTTAPVTPAPTTPP
;
A
#
# COMPACT_ATOMS: atom_id res chain seq x y z
N MET A 1 14.81 52.48 -60.83
CA MET A 1 13.68 52.46 -59.91
C MET A 1 13.49 51.01 -59.42
N THR A 2 14.12 50.65 -58.38
CA THR A 2 14.10 49.30 -57.79
C THR A 2 13.20 49.30 -56.52
N ARG A 3 12.06 48.64 -56.60
CA ARG A 3 11.17 48.43 -55.47
C ARG A 3 11.74 47.33 -54.63
N GLN A 4 12.21 47.65 -53.43
CA GLN A 4 12.53 46.68 -52.41
C GLN A 4 11.22 46.23 -51.72
N SER A 5 10.86 44.93 -51.91
CA SER A 5 9.80 44.29 -51.19
C SER A 5 10.37 43.82 -49.84
N THR A 6 10.02 44.49 -48.77
CA THR A 6 10.28 44.05 -47.42
C THR A 6 9.34 42.92 -47.03
N MET A 7 9.85 41.70 -47.02
CA MET A 7 9.15 40.53 -46.53
C MET A 7 9.14 40.54 -45.00
N LYS A 8 7.99 40.85 -44.43
CA LYS A 8 7.79 40.78 -42.97
C LYS A 8 7.62 39.32 -42.59
N ILE A 9 8.65 38.75 -41.97
CA ILE A 9 8.58 37.42 -41.34
C ILE A 9 7.84 37.59 -40.03
N ALA A 10 6.61 37.15 -39.95
CA ALA A 10 5.86 37.02 -38.71
C ALA A 10 6.33 35.75 -37.99
N VAL A 11 7.12 35.93 -36.93
CA VAL A 11 7.46 34.87 -36.01
C VAL A 11 6.26 34.63 -35.10
N ALA A 12 5.47 33.61 -35.39
CA ALA A 12 4.45 33.13 -34.52
C ALA A 12 5.14 32.34 -33.36
N ALA A 13 5.34 33.00 -32.24
CA ALA A 13 5.74 32.34 -30.99
C ALA A 13 4.57 31.50 -30.50
N GLY A 14 4.55 30.21 -30.84
CA GLY A 14 3.65 29.23 -30.26
C GLY A 14 4.03 28.99 -28.81
N VAL A 15 3.27 29.57 -27.89
CA VAL A 15 3.34 29.20 -26.46
C VAL A 15 2.74 27.80 -26.35
N LEU A 16 3.59 26.77 -26.31
CA LEU A 16 3.22 25.45 -25.89
C LEU A 16 2.99 25.54 -24.35
N VAL A 17 1.75 25.76 -23.98
CA VAL A 17 1.30 25.52 -22.60
C VAL A 17 1.32 23.99 -22.43
N GLY A 18 2.45 23.48 -21.94
CA GLY A 18 2.55 22.11 -21.46
C GLY A 18 1.62 21.97 -20.26
N LEU A 19 0.41 21.45 -20.50
CA LEU A 19 -0.43 20.91 -19.43
C LEU A 19 0.31 19.72 -18.86
N GLY A 20 1.15 19.99 -17.87
CA GLY A 20 1.72 18.97 -17.01
C GLY A 20 0.57 18.26 -16.30
N VAL A 21 0.17 17.12 -16.84
CA VAL A 21 -0.67 16.17 -16.13
C VAL A 21 0.17 15.70 -14.96
N THR A 22 -0.01 16.34 -13.81
CA THR A 22 0.48 15.78 -12.56
C THR A 22 -0.27 14.47 -12.38
N ALA A 23 0.34 13.36 -12.79
CA ALA A 23 -0.16 12.03 -12.46
C ALA A 23 -0.22 11.99 -10.93
N SER A 24 -1.43 12.17 -10.40
CA SER A 24 -1.69 12.20 -8.99
C SER A 24 -1.47 10.79 -8.45
N ALA A 25 -0.29 10.54 -7.91
CA ALA A 25 0.05 9.32 -7.18
C ALA A 25 -0.81 9.10 -5.92
N HIS A 26 -1.76 9.99 -5.67
CA HIS A 26 -2.67 9.91 -4.52
C HIS A 26 -3.92 9.05 -4.75
N HIS A 27 -4.09 8.45 -5.94
CA HIS A 27 -5.29 7.65 -6.24
C HIS A 27 -5.20 6.19 -5.75
N SER A 28 -4.02 5.66 -5.42
CA SER A 28 -3.90 4.27 -4.96
C SER A 28 -4.67 4.00 -3.66
N GLY A 29 -4.69 4.95 -2.72
CA GLY A 29 -5.43 4.81 -1.47
C GLY A 29 -6.96 4.79 -1.62
N ALA A 30 -7.51 5.39 -2.67
CA ALA A 30 -8.96 5.50 -2.86
C ALA A 30 -9.64 4.17 -3.24
N MET A 31 -8.89 3.21 -3.74
CA MET A 31 -9.41 1.89 -4.12
C MET A 31 -9.66 0.98 -2.90
N PHE A 32 -9.04 1.27 -1.78
CA PHE A 32 -9.19 0.50 -0.55
C PHE A 32 -10.30 1.08 0.33
N ASP A 33 -10.98 0.22 1.08
CA ASP A 33 -12.04 0.61 2.01
C ASP A 33 -11.44 0.95 3.38
N PRO A 34 -11.38 2.24 3.79
CA PRO A 34 -10.78 2.64 5.05
C PRO A 34 -11.59 2.17 6.27
N GLU A 35 -12.88 1.89 6.09
CA GLU A 35 -13.79 1.48 7.16
C GLU A 35 -13.75 -0.02 7.43
N LYS A 36 -13.14 -0.80 6.52
CA LYS A 36 -13.05 -2.25 6.64
C LYS A 36 -11.63 -2.70 6.93
N THR A 37 -11.53 -3.77 7.68
CA THR A 37 -10.28 -4.46 7.96
C THR A 37 -10.50 -5.96 7.82
N ILE A 38 -9.55 -6.62 7.14
CA ILE A 38 -9.50 -8.07 7.03
C ILE A 38 -8.22 -8.57 7.68
N THR A 39 -8.25 -9.78 8.22
CA THR A 39 -7.06 -10.47 8.75
C THR A 39 -7.04 -11.87 8.16
N LEU A 40 -5.95 -12.18 7.45
CA LEU A 40 -5.78 -13.43 6.74
C LEU A 40 -4.50 -14.14 7.21
N LYS A 41 -4.56 -15.45 7.33
CA LYS A 41 -3.40 -16.32 7.57
C LYS A 41 -2.98 -16.98 6.27
N GLY A 42 -1.70 -16.99 5.99
CA GLY A 42 -1.20 -17.60 4.76
C GLY A 42 0.31 -17.77 4.75
N VAL A 43 0.80 -18.11 3.59
CA VAL A 43 2.23 -18.32 3.32
C VAL A 43 2.69 -17.27 2.33
N VAL A 44 3.79 -16.58 2.63
CA VAL A 44 4.40 -15.61 1.73
C VAL A 44 4.77 -16.31 0.43
N LYS A 45 4.24 -15.81 -0.67
CA LYS A 45 4.61 -16.21 -2.03
C LYS A 45 5.77 -15.38 -2.53
N GLU A 46 5.67 -14.05 -2.36
CA GLU A 46 6.68 -13.10 -2.83
C GLU A 46 6.56 -11.78 -2.06
N PHE A 47 7.70 -11.09 -1.90
CA PHE A 47 7.75 -9.71 -1.43
C PHE A 47 8.45 -8.84 -2.47
N GLU A 48 7.66 -8.17 -3.29
CA GLU A 48 8.12 -7.18 -4.27
C GLU A 48 8.48 -5.88 -3.55
N TYR A 49 9.76 -5.73 -3.23
CA TYR A 49 10.29 -4.55 -2.53
C TYR A 49 10.77 -3.53 -3.56
N THR A 50 9.84 -2.75 -4.14
CA THR A 50 10.07 -1.89 -5.31
C THR A 50 9.34 -0.55 -5.24
N ASN A 51 9.71 0.41 -6.10
CA ASN A 51 9.04 1.69 -6.27
C ASN A 51 7.99 1.60 -7.38
N PRO A 52 6.91 2.42 -7.32
CA PRO A 52 6.57 3.36 -6.24
C PRO A 52 5.95 2.69 -5.01
N HIS A 53 5.42 1.49 -5.16
CA HIS A 53 4.74 0.71 -4.12
C HIS A 53 5.34 -0.69 -4.04
N SER A 54 5.50 -1.18 -2.81
CA SER A 54 5.88 -2.57 -2.54
C SER A 54 4.63 -3.43 -2.40
N TRP A 55 4.73 -4.72 -2.78
CA TRP A 55 3.63 -5.67 -2.69
C TRP A 55 4.05 -6.93 -1.96
N LEU A 56 3.27 -7.31 -0.97
CA LEU A 56 3.40 -8.59 -0.32
C LEU A 56 2.33 -9.54 -0.86
N TRP A 57 2.75 -10.59 -1.57
CA TRP A 57 1.89 -11.64 -2.06
C TRP A 57 1.84 -12.79 -1.08
N VAL A 58 0.63 -13.16 -0.66
CA VAL A 58 0.39 -14.22 0.34
C VAL A 58 -0.62 -15.21 -0.22
N THR A 59 -0.24 -16.47 -0.28
CA THR A 59 -1.17 -17.56 -0.61
C THR A 59 -1.99 -17.93 0.62
N VAL A 60 -3.29 -17.72 0.54
CA VAL A 60 -4.27 -18.01 1.59
C VAL A 60 -5.02 -19.29 1.21
N THR A 61 -5.13 -20.23 2.12
CA THR A 61 -5.95 -21.43 1.94
C THR A 61 -7.31 -21.22 2.61
N ASN A 62 -8.37 -21.29 1.84
CA ASN A 62 -9.75 -21.19 2.31
C ASN A 62 -10.21 -22.48 3.02
N ASP A 63 -11.35 -22.45 3.67
CA ASP A 63 -11.93 -23.61 4.38
C ASP A 63 -12.25 -24.78 3.42
N ASP A 64 -12.62 -24.48 2.17
CA ASP A 64 -12.87 -25.45 1.10
C ASP A 64 -11.59 -26.00 0.44
N LYS A 65 -10.41 -25.67 0.99
CA LYS A 65 -9.08 -26.04 0.47
C LYS A 65 -8.68 -25.36 -0.84
N THR A 66 -9.44 -24.45 -1.36
CA THR A 66 -9.00 -23.59 -2.46
C THR A 66 -7.93 -22.63 -1.97
N MET A 67 -6.98 -22.32 -2.86
CA MET A 67 -5.89 -21.36 -2.57
C MET A 67 -6.09 -20.09 -3.39
N ILE A 68 -5.96 -18.94 -2.75
CA ILE A 68 -6.05 -17.63 -3.39
C ILE A 68 -4.82 -16.82 -3.02
N ASP A 69 -4.21 -16.20 -4.01
CA ASP A 69 -3.13 -15.25 -3.79
C ASP A 69 -3.71 -13.87 -3.48
N TRP A 70 -3.39 -13.34 -2.31
CA TRP A 70 -3.75 -12.01 -1.86
C TRP A 70 -2.56 -11.07 -1.99
N GLY A 71 -2.78 -9.90 -2.61
CA GLY A 71 -1.80 -8.83 -2.69
C GLY A 71 -2.01 -7.79 -1.57
N PHE A 72 -0.96 -7.45 -0.84
CA PHE A 72 -0.99 -6.39 0.17
C PHE A 72 -0.08 -5.25 -0.26
N GLU A 73 -0.68 -4.11 -0.63
CA GLU A 73 0.05 -2.92 -1.07
C GLU A 73 0.61 -2.16 0.12
N ALA A 74 1.87 -1.77 0.02
CA ALA A 74 2.56 -0.90 0.96
C ALA A 74 3.26 0.23 0.22
N GLU A 75 3.78 1.17 0.99
CA GLU A 75 4.64 2.24 0.50
C GLU A 75 5.92 1.70 -0.15
N GLY A 76 6.63 2.56 -0.88
CA GLY A 76 7.90 2.20 -1.50
C GLY A 76 9.03 1.91 -0.50
N PRO A 77 10.14 1.33 -0.97
CA PRO A 77 11.26 0.85 -0.16
C PRO A 77 11.79 1.85 0.86
N SER A 78 11.90 3.12 0.50
CA SER A 78 12.41 4.17 1.40
C SER A 78 11.54 4.36 2.64
N THR A 79 10.22 4.28 2.49
CA THR A 79 9.28 4.41 3.59
C THR A 79 9.28 3.14 4.45
N LEU A 80 9.27 1.97 3.82
CA LEU A 80 9.36 0.70 4.52
C LEU A 80 10.66 0.57 5.33
N PHE A 81 11.78 0.98 4.76
CA PHE A 81 13.07 0.97 5.45
C PHE A 81 13.06 1.86 6.70
N ARG A 82 12.48 3.06 6.63
CA ARG A 82 12.30 3.95 7.79
C ARG A 82 11.39 3.35 8.85
N ALA A 83 10.44 2.52 8.45
CA ALA A 83 9.57 1.74 9.35
C ALA A 83 10.26 0.46 9.90
N GLY A 84 11.54 0.25 9.56
CA GLY A 84 12.30 -0.92 9.99
C GLY A 84 12.06 -2.20 9.18
N ILE A 85 11.37 -2.09 8.04
CA ILE A 85 11.06 -3.22 7.16
C ILE A 85 12.06 -3.27 5.99
N LYS A 86 12.77 -4.38 5.86
CA LYS A 86 13.79 -4.61 4.84
C LYS A 86 13.34 -5.68 3.86
N LYS A 87 13.91 -5.68 2.66
CA LYS A 87 13.62 -6.65 1.61
C LYS A 87 13.70 -8.11 2.08
N GLY A 88 14.62 -8.44 2.98
CA GLY A 88 14.83 -9.80 3.48
C GLY A 88 13.96 -10.20 4.68
N ASP A 89 13.08 -9.34 5.16
CA ASP A 89 12.26 -9.62 6.35
C ASP A 89 11.10 -10.58 6.09
N LEU A 90 10.64 -10.61 4.85
CA LEU A 90 9.60 -11.52 4.37
C LEU A 90 10.15 -12.32 3.19
N LYS A 91 10.15 -13.65 3.32
CA LYS A 91 10.69 -14.57 2.33
C LYS A 91 9.60 -15.55 1.87
N PRO A 92 9.65 -16.02 0.63
CA PRO A 92 8.80 -17.11 0.19
C PRO A 92 8.84 -18.28 1.18
N GLY A 93 7.67 -18.78 1.57
CA GLY A 93 7.53 -19.85 2.55
C GLY A 93 7.31 -19.40 4.00
N ASP A 94 7.51 -18.12 4.34
CA ASP A 94 7.21 -17.61 5.68
C ASP A 94 5.70 -17.69 5.96
N LYS A 95 5.34 -18.25 7.11
CA LYS A 95 3.95 -18.21 7.58
C LYS A 95 3.68 -16.88 8.25
N VAL A 96 2.58 -16.25 7.87
CA VAL A 96 2.23 -14.91 8.31
C VAL A 96 0.75 -14.78 8.61
N THR A 97 0.43 -13.85 9.51
CA THR A 97 -0.92 -13.30 9.66
C THR A 97 -0.87 -11.85 9.18
N VAL A 98 -1.62 -11.54 8.14
CA VAL A 98 -1.62 -10.21 7.52
C VAL A 98 -2.94 -9.53 7.78
N THR A 99 -2.88 -8.28 8.23
CA THR A 99 -4.04 -7.40 8.37
C THR A 99 -3.96 -6.32 7.31
N GLY A 100 -5.06 -6.08 6.61
CA GLY A 100 -5.16 -5.08 5.56
C GLY A 100 -6.55 -4.48 5.42
N ARG A 101 -6.64 -3.37 4.69
CA ARG A 101 -7.89 -2.76 4.26
C ARG A 101 -8.22 -3.25 2.86
N PRO A 102 -9.33 -3.98 2.67
CA PRO A 102 -9.62 -4.65 1.40
C PRO A 102 -9.96 -3.65 0.28
N MET A 103 -9.79 -4.09 -0.95
CA MET A 103 -10.29 -3.34 -2.10
C MET A 103 -11.82 -3.25 -2.07
N ARG A 104 -12.36 -2.09 -2.48
CA ARG A 104 -13.81 -1.84 -2.55
C ARG A 104 -14.52 -2.70 -3.58
N ASP A 105 -13.81 -3.12 -4.61
CA ASP A 105 -14.36 -3.94 -5.71
C ASP A 105 -14.33 -5.45 -5.47
N GLY A 106 -13.83 -5.88 -4.30
CA GLY A 106 -13.81 -7.27 -3.88
C GLY A 106 -12.68 -8.12 -4.46
N ARG A 107 -11.75 -7.56 -5.24
CA ARG A 107 -10.56 -8.27 -5.68
C ARG A 107 -9.70 -8.69 -4.48
N PRO A 108 -8.93 -9.81 -4.57
CA PRO A 108 -8.10 -10.30 -3.48
C PRO A 108 -6.84 -9.42 -3.29
N ALA A 109 -7.06 -8.18 -2.90
CA ALA A 109 -6.01 -7.24 -2.56
C ALA A 109 -6.44 -6.31 -1.43
N ALA A 110 -5.47 -5.79 -0.68
CA ALA A 110 -5.70 -4.89 0.44
C ALA A 110 -4.52 -3.92 0.62
N ALA A 111 -4.77 -2.75 1.20
CA ALA A 111 -3.68 -1.93 1.72
C ALA A 111 -3.12 -2.58 2.98
N TRP A 112 -1.81 -2.74 3.04
CA TRP A 112 -1.13 -3.39 4.18
C TRP A 112 -1.22 -2.53 5.45
N VAL A 113 -1.75 -3.11 6.54
CA VAL A 113 -1.79 -2.49 7.87
C VAL A 113 -0.69 -3.06 8.76
N ASN A 114 -0.63 -4.38 8.92
CA ASN A 114 0.45 -5.06 9.62
C ASN A 114 0.62 -6.50 9.12
N VAL A 115 1.79 -7.07 9.42
CA VAL A 115 2.10 -8.49 9.26
C VAL A 115 2.70 -9.00 10.55
N ILE A 116 2.19 -10.11 11.04
CA ILE A 116 2.74 -10.84 12.18
C ILE A 116 3.37 -12.12 11.63
N LYS A 117 4.67 -12.28 11.86
CA LYS A 117 5.41 -13.49 11.50
C LYS A 117 5.21 -14.60 12.54
N GLU A 118 5.54 -15.84 12.17
CA GLU A 118 5.44 -16.99 13.07
C GLU A 118 6.28 -16.84 14.36
N ASP A 119 7.38 -16.09 14.30
CA ASP A 119 8.24 -15.73 15.44
C ASP A 119 7.66 -14.62 16.34
N GLY A 120 6.47 -14.12 16.01
CA GLY A 120 5.79 -13.04 16.73
C GLY A 120 6.23 -11.62 16.33
N ARG A 121 7.20 -11.46 15.45
CA ARG A 121 7.64 -10.14 14.97
C ARG A 121 6.54 -9.47 14.17
N VAL A 122 6.26 -8.20 14.51
CA VAL A 122 5.26 -7.37 13.84
C VAL A 122 5.95 -6.40 12.89
N LEU A 123 5.48 -6.37 11.65
CA LEU A 123 5.93 -5.45 10.60
C LEU A 123 4.78 -4.51 10.24
N GLN A 124 4.97 -3.20 10.44
CA GLN A 124 3.97 -2.16 10.15
C GLN A 124 4.57 -1.13 9.22
N PRO A 125 4.07 -1.00 7.96
CA PRO A 125 4.59 -0.04 6.97
C PRO A 125 4.45 1.42 7.39
N ARG A 126 3.39 1.70 8.16
CA ARG A 126 3.13 3.02 8.72
C ARG A 126 2.94 2.88 10.23
N ALA A 127 3.62 3.72 11.01
CA ALA A 127 3.35 3.78 12.44
C ALA A 127 1.85 4.07 12.63
N ALA A 128 1.12 3.12 13.22
CA ALA A 128 -0.24 3.36 13.63
C ALA A 128 -0.21 4.54 14.63
N PRO A 129 -1.18 5.48 14.58
CA PRO A 129 -1.38 6.37 15.71
C PRO A 129 -1.50 5.49 16.94
N VAL A 130 -0.66 5.74 17.94
CA VAL A 130 -0.68 4.98 19.20
C VAL A 130 -2.02 5.25 19.87
N THR A 131 -3.00 4.44 19.56
CA THR A 131 -4.21 4.40 20.40
C THR A 131 -3.77 3.70 21.66
N THR A 132 -3.39 4.48 22.65
CA THR A 132 -3.17 4.00 23.99
C THR A 132 -4.53 3.49 24.48
N THR A 133 -4.80 2.21 24.24
CA THR A 133 -5.88 1.53 24.92
C THR A 133 -5.46 1.47 26.37
N ALA A 134 -6.03 2.36 27.17
CA ALA A 134 -5.86 2.29 28.62
C ALA A 134 -6.21 0.87 29.09
N PRO A 135 -5.48 0.31 30.07
CA PRO A 135 -5.81 -1.01 30.61
C PRO A 135 -7.26 -0.99 31.09
N VAL A 136 -8.07 -1.87 30.55
CA VAL A 136 -9.44 -2.08 31.02
C VAL A 136 -9.32 -2.68 32.41
N THR A 137 -9.47 -1.87 33.44
CA THR A 137 -9.61 -2.34 34.81
C THR A 137 -10.91 -3.16 34.88
N PRO A 138 -10.88 -4.45 35.25
CA PRO A 138 -12.10 -5.19 35.39
C PRO A 138 -12.92 -4.58 36.54
N ALA A 139 -14.21 -4.37 36.28
CA ALA A 139 -15.14 -3.89 37.29
C ALA A 139 -15.18 -4.85 38.48
N PRO A 140 -15.26 -4.35 39.73
CA PRO A 140 -15.38 -5.21 40.90
C PRO A 140 -16.69 -5.99 40.83
N THR A 141 -16.57 -7.33 40.84
CA THR A 141 -17.71 -8.23 41.04
C THR A 141 -18.21 -8.10 42.47
N THR A 142 -19.42 -7.58 42.62
CA THR A 142 -20.12 -7.61 43.92
C THR A 142 -20.60 -9.05 44.17
N PRO A 143 -20.28 -9.67 45.30
CA PRO A 143 -20.86 -10.96 45.65
C PRO A 143 -22.28 -10.82 46.19
N PRO A 144 -23.08 -11.89 46.15
CA PRO A 144 -24.50 -11.90 46.53
C PRO A 144 -24.74 -11.68 48.02
#